data_4f07f1fc1c8f4166f14d2306c19b277b
#
_entry.id   4f07f1fc1c8f4166f14d2306c19b277b
#
_cell.length_a   1.000
_cell.length_b   1.000
_cell.length_c   1.000
_cell.angle_alpha   90.00
_cell.angle_beta   90.00
_cell.angle_gamma   90.00
#
_symmetry.space_group_name_H-M   'P 1'
#
loop_
_entity.id
_entity.type
_entity.pdbx_description
1 polymer ?
#
loop_
_entity_poly.entity_id
_entity_poly.type
_entity_poly.pdbx_seq_one_letter_code
_entity_poly.pdbx_strand_id
1 'polypeptide(L)'
;YAIEYQLDFYSGAVMMIENVRSKGLEMCRPTLLPESQRKADIKGLFDPIYFKEANVWNLSNKPQKQVVTNDITFDENAGFYLLTGANNGGKTTFVRAVGICQVMAQAGLYVPASSCEISLVDCVYTHFPKEEQVGIDASRFTTEVKEFKAISDCITNHSLLLMNESIQSTTPQECTDIAAQLMRIFCIIGVRGVFATHLTPLAKAAL
;
A
#
# COMPACT_ATOMS: atom_id res chain seq x y z
N TYR A 1 -18.72 -1.72 29.38
CA TYR A 1 -18.28 -2.50 28.21
C TYR A 1 -17.76 -1.59 27.07
N ALA A 2 -18.48 -0.53 26.62
CA ALA A 2 -18.01 0.30 25.49
C ALA A 2 -16.71 1.06 25.78
N ILE A 3 -16.54 1.56 27.00
CA ILE A 3 -15.34 2.28 27.45
C ILE A 3 -14.12 1.34 27.54
N GLU A 4 -14.32 0.11 27.99
CA GLU A 4 -13.25 -0.89 28.08
C GLU A 4 -12.65 -1.19 26.72
N TYR A 5 -13.46 -1.45 25.69
CA TYR A 5 -12.99 -1.67 24.32
C TYR A 5 -12.22 -0.47 23.75
N GLN A 6 -12.67 0.75 24.04
CA GLN A 6 -11.95 1.96 23.62
C GLN A 6 -10.61 2.09 24.35
N LEU A 7 -10.56 1.83 25.64
CA LEU A 7 -9.33 1.87 26.41
C LEU A 7 -8.33 0.80 25.94
N ASP A 8 -8.81 -0.41 25.66
CA ASP A 8 -7.97 -1.49 25.13
C ASP A 8 -7.38 -1.15 23.77
N PHE A 9 -8.20 -0.57 22.87
CA PHE A 9 -7.75 -0.12 21.56
C PHE A 9 -6.64 0.93 21.67
N TYR A 10 -6.83 1.98 22.44
CA TYR A 10 -5.83 3.03 22.60
C TYR A 10 -4.60 2.55 23.39
N SER A 11 -4.78 1.69 24.37
CA SER A 11 -3.66 1.06 25.10
C SER A 11 -2.80 0.22 24.16
N GLY A 12 -3.43 -0.56 23.28
CA GLY A 12 -2.73 -1.31 22.23
C GLY A 12 -1.96 -0.41 21.26
N ALA A 13 -2.54 0.72 20.88
CA ALA A 13 -1.89 1.71 20.02
C ALA A 13 -0.66 2.34 20.72
N VAL A 14 -0.76 2.70 22.00
CA VAL A 14 0.36 3.23 22.77
C VAL A 14 1.49 2.19 22.91
N MET A 15 1.16 0.95 23.24
CA MET A 15 2.13 -0.15 23.32
C MET A 15 2.86 -0.38 21.98
N MET A 16 2.14 -0.26 20.86
CA MET A 16 2.74 -0.36 19.52
C MET A 16 3.74 0.77 19.28
N ILE A 17 3.39 2.02 19.62
CA ILE A 17 4.28 3.18 19.47
C ILE A 17 5.55 3.00 20.31
N GLU A 18 5.42 2.61 21.57
CA GLU A 18 6.54 2.38 22.48
C GLU A 18 7.47 1.26 21.97
N ASN A 19 6.89 0.16 21.50
CA ASN A 19 7.66 -0.96 20.94
C ASN A 19 8.45 -0.53 19.69
N VAL A 20 7.84 0.20 18.77
CA VAL A 20 8.49 0.72 17.56
C VAL A 20 9.64 1.66 17.93
N ARG A 21 9.40 2.61 18.84
CA ARG A 21 10.41 3.58 19.30
C ARG A 21 11.57 2.91 20.01
N SER A 22 11.32 1.88 20.82
CA SER A 22 12.38 1.11 21.52
C SER A 22 13.35 0.41 20.56
N LYS A 23 12.96 0.24 19.29
CA LYS A 23 13.76 -0.35 18.22
C LYS A 23 14.39 0.67 17.26
N GLY A 24 14.31 1.97 17.61
CA GLY A 24 14.94 3.05 16.86
C GLY A 24 14.16 3.48 15.60
N LEU A 25 12.89 3.10 15.47
CA LEU A 25 12.00 3.59 14.44
C LEU A 25 11.02 4.63 15.00
N GLU A 26 10.50 5.48 14.14
CA GLU A 26 9.63 6.57 14.54
C GLU A 26 8.18 6.30 14.13
N MET A 27 7.26 6.71 15.00
CA MET A 27 5.84 6.86 14.66
C MET A 27 5.43 8.29 14.98
N CYS A 28 4.76 8.94 14.05
CA CYS A 28 4.31 10.33 14.19
C CYS A 28 2.79 10.45 14.22
N ARG A 29 2.31 11.55 14.76
CA ARG A 29 0.92 11.97 14.61
C ARG A 29 0.75 12.58 13.23
N PRO A 30 -0.14 12.05 12.36
CA PRO A 30 -0.33 12.60 11.03
C PRO A 30 -1.04 13.96 11.09
N THR A 31 -0.69 14.85 10.16
CA THR A 31 -1.48 16.03 9.82
C THR A 31 -2.47 15.65 8.74
N LEU A 32 -3.77 15.69 9.08
CA LEU A 32 -4.84 15.37 8.13
C LEU A 32 -5.20 16.60 7.31
N LEU A 33 -5.20 16.45 6.00
CA LEU A 33 -5.62 17.46 5.04
C LEU A 33 -7.01 17.14 4.49
N PRO A 34 -7.77 18.15 4.06
CA PRO A 34 -9.02 17.92 3.35
C PRO A 34 -8.83 17.01 2.13
N GLU A 35 -9.83 16.19 1.85
CA GLU A 35 -9.88 15.28 0.69
C GLU A 35 -9.60 15.99 -0.64
N SER A 36 -10.10 17.22 -0.78
CA SER A 36 -9.93 18.06 -1.97
C SER A 36 -8.47 18.42 -2.30
N GLN A 37 -7.57 18.38 -1.33
CA GLN A 37 -6.16 18.69 -1.58
C GLN A 37 -5.43 17.57 -2.30
N ARG A 38 -5.89 16.33 -2.17
CA ARG A 38 -5.35 15.14 -2.85
C ARG A 38 -3.83 15.02 -2.74
N LYS A 39 -3.29 15.32 -1.56
CA LYS A 39 -1.84 15.33 -1.28
C LYS A 39 -1.48 14.30 -0.22
N ALA A 40 -0.26 13.82 -0.28
CA ALA A 40 0.41 13.18 0.83
C ALA A 40 1.91 13.47 0.75
N ASP A 41 2.53 13.76 1.88
CA ASP A 41 3.99 13.81 2.05
C ASP A 41 4.34 12.99 3.29
N ILE A 42 4.94 11.82 3.05
CA ILE A 42 5.23 10.83 4.09
C ILE A 42 6.72 10.55 4.05
N LYS A 43 7.41 10.77 5.16
CA LYS A 43 8.84 10.53 5.31
C LYS A 43 9.11 9.40 6.29
N GLY A 44 10.11 8.59 5.98
CA GLY A 44 10.52 7.50 6.84
C GLY A 44 9.45 6.41 7.01
N LEU A 45 8.57 6.22 6.01
CA LEU A 45 7.50 5.23 6.00
C LEU A 45 8.06 3.81 6.09
N PHE A 46 7.48 2.99 6.95
CA PHE A 46 7.79 1.57 7.05
C PHE A 46 6.53 0.71 7.23
N ASP A 47 6.66 -0.59 6.97
CA ASP A 47 5.57 -1.54 7.17
C ASP A 47 5.58 -2.07 8.62
N PRO A 48 4.56 -1.78 9.42
CA PRO A 48 4.49 -2.22 10.80
C PRO A 48 4.29 -3.74 10.95
N ILE A 49 3.72 -4.41 9.95
CA ILE A 49 3.58 -5.87 9.94
C ILE A 49 4.95 -6.50 9.74
N TYR A 50 5.72 -6.04 8.75
CA TYR A 50 7.08 -6.51 8.54
C TYR A 50 7.98 -6.21 9.75
N PHE A 51 7.82 -5.04 10.38
CA PHE A 51 8.50 -4.70 11.64
C PHE A 51 8.20 -5.73 12.74
N LYS A 52 6.93 -6.09 12.93
CA LYS A 52 6.52 -7.11 13.90
C LYS A 52 7.15 -8.46 13.59
N GLU A 53 7.09 -8.91 12.35
CA GLU A 53 7.69 -10.17 11.91
C GLU A 53 9.22 -10.17 12.12
N ALA A 54 9.92 -9.12 11.73
CA ALA A 54 11.35 -8.99 11.88
C ALA A 54 11.81 -9.05 13.35
N ASN A 55 10.98 -8.59 14.30
CA ASN A 55 11.29 -8.56 15.70
C ASN A 55 10.87 -9.82 16.49
N VAL A 56 9.79 -10.50 16.07
CA VAL A 56 9.34 -11.76 16.70
C VAL A 56 10.34 -12.90 16.43
N TRP A 57 11.00 -12.90 15.25
CA TRP A 57 12.00 -13.92 14.88
C TRP A 57 13.32 -13.83 15.65
N ASN A 58 13.52 -12.81 16.49
CA ASN A 58 14.72 -12.66 17.33
C ASN A 58 14.89 -13.72 18.44
N LEU A 59 13.92 -14.61 18.63
CA LEU A 59 14.06 -15.75 19.54
C LEU A 59 14.99 -16.86 19.01
N SER A 60 15.47 -16.77 17.77
CA SER A 60 16.26 -17.80 17.10
C SER A 60 17.54 -17.25 16.50
N ASN A 61 18.48 -16.69 17.24
CA ASN A 61 19.88 -16.35 16.82
C ASN A 61 20.16 -16.08 15.32
N LYS A 62 19.13 -15.69 14.54
CA LYS A 62 19.28 -15.30 13.13
C LYS A 62 19.57 -13.80 13.04
N PRO A 63 20.33 -13.36 12.04
CA PRO A 63 20.63 -11.94 11.86
C PRO A 63 19.32 -11.15 11.78
N GLN A 64 19.23 -10.08 12.55
CA GLN A 64 18.08 -9.18 12.61
C GLN A 64 17.83 -8.60 11.22
N LYS A 65 16.65 -8.82 10.65
CA LYS A 65 16.26 -8.19 9.41
C LYS A 65 16.08 -6.69 9.67
N GLN A 66 16.88 -5.89 9.00
CA GLN A 66 16.77 -4.44 9.09
C GLN A 66 15.48 -3.96 8.42
N VAL A 67 14.71 -3.15 9.13
CA VAL A 67 13.56 -2.45 8.55
C VAL A 67 14.08 -1.24 7.77
N VAL A 68 13.78 -1.19 6.48
CA VAL A 68 14.15 -0.07 5.60
C VAL A 68 12.96 0.87 5.53
N THR A 69 13.22 2.16 5.78
CA THR A 69 12.22 3.22 5.64
C THR A 69 12.28 3.85 4.26
N ASN A 70 11.16 4.38 3.78
CA ASN A 70 11.04 4.99 2.47
C ASN A 70 10.21 6.28 2.56
N ASP A 71 10.39 7.16 1.58
CA ASP A 71 9.58 8.37 1.42
C ASP A 71 8.61 8.20 0.26
N ILE A 72 7.43 8.84 0.35
CA ILE A 72 6.50 8.95 -0.76
C ILE A 72 5.76 10.30 -0.68
N THR A 73 5.60 10.92 -1.85
CA THR A 73 4.86 12.18 -1.97
C THR A 73 3.82 12.05 -3.08
N PHE A 74 2.55 12.30 -2.78
CA PHE A 74 1.50 12.45 -3.78
C PHE A 74 1.15 13.94 -3.89
N ASP A 75 1.14 14.46 -5.10
CA ASP A 75 0.76 15.83 -5.41
C ASP A 75 0.09 15.92 -6.80
N GLU A 76 -0.11 17.13 -7.30
CA GLU A 76 -0.71 17.36 -8.62
C GLU A 76 0.13 16.82 -9.80
N ASN A 77 1.46 16.67 -9.60
CA ASN A 77 2.39 16.19 -10.62
C ASN A 77 2.63 14.68 -10.53
N ALA A 78 2.40 14.07 -9.37
CA ALA A 78 2.69 12.67 -9.08
C ALA A 78 1.54 12.03 -8.30
N GLY A 79 0.48 11.65 -9.00
CA GLY A 79 -0.69 11.02 -8.41
C GLY A 79 -0.65 9.49 -8.43
N PHE A 80 0.04 8.87 -9.40
CA PHE A 80 0.09 7.42 -9.56
C PHE A 80 1.50 6.93 -9.84
N TYR A 81 1.99 6.01 -9.00
CA TYR A 81 3.34 5.46 -9.09
C TYR A 81 3.36 4.04 -9.65
N LEU A 82 4.24 3.80 -10.61
CA LEU A 82 4.62 2.47 -11.04
C LEU A 82 5.91 2.06 -10.34
N LEU A 83 5.83 1.07 -9.47
CA LEU A 83 6.96 0.55 -8.71
C LEU A 83 7.47 -0.75 -9.34
N THR A 84 8.67 -0.72 -9.90
CA THR A 84 9.31 -1.90 -10.52
C THR A 84 10.58 -2.29 -9.78
N GLY A 85 11.00 -3.54 -9.93
CA GLY A 85 12.23 -4.03 -9.32
C GLY A 85 12.21 -5.54 -9.13
N ALA A 86 13.33 -6.07 -8.63
CA ALA A 86 13.50 -7.50 -8.39
C ALA A 86 12.50 -8.07 -7.40
N ASN A 87 12.21 -9.37 -7.53
CA ASN A 87 11.43 -10.09 -6.52
C ASN A 87 12.17 -10.04 -5.17
N ASN A 88 11.42 -9.97 -4.08
CA ASN A 88 11.93 -9.77 -2.72
C ASN A 88 12.63 -8.41 -2.47
N GLY A 89 12.52 -7.45 -3.39
CA GLY A 89 13.03 -6.08 -3.24
C GLY A 89 12.18 -5.16 -2.35
N GLY A 90 11.19 -5.71 -1.63
CA GLY A 90 10.35 -4.92 -0.70
C GLY A 90 9.17 -4.19 -1.34
N LYS A 91 8.87 -4.40 -2.64
CA LYS A 91 7.75 -3.75 -3.34
C LYS A 91 6.41 -3.93 -2.62
N THR A 92 6.04 -5.17 -2.32
CA THR A 92 4.80 -5.52 -1.60
C THR A 92 4.75 -4.89 -0.21
N THR A 93 5.88 -4.91 0.50
CA THR A 93 6.05 -4.28 1.82
C THR A 93 5.80 -2.78 1.74
N PHE A 94 6.34 -2.11 0.72
CA PHE A 94 6.15 -0.67 0.52
C PHE A 94 4.68 -0.33 0.20
N VAL A 95 4.05 -1.03 -0.75
CA VAL A 95 2.63 -0.81 -1.11
C VAL A 95 1.72 -1.01 0.10
N ARG A 96 1.99 -2.06 0.90
CA ARG A 96 1.25 -2.32 2.14
C ARG A 96 1.45 -1.22 3.18
N ALA A 97 2.68 -0.72 3.33
CA ALA A 97 2.98 0.37 4.24
C ALA A 97 2.18 1.64 3.92
N VAL A 98 2.07 2.00 2.64
CA VAL A 98 1.26 3.16 2.19
C VAL A 98 -0.21 2.99 2.59
N GLY A 99 -0.79 1.82 2.34
CA GLY A 99 -2.19 1.54 2.70
C GLY A 99 -2.44 1.57 4.20
N ILE A 100 -1.57 0.93 4.97
CA ILE A 100 -1.68 0.91 6.43
C ILE A 100 -1.54 2.33 7.00
N CYS A 101 -0.59 3.13 6.49
CA CYS A 101 -0.43 4.52 6.89
C CYS A 101 -1.71 5.33 6.68
N GLN A 102 -2.35 5.23 5.52
CA GLN A 102 -3.61 5.92 5.21
C GLN A 102 -4.74 5.50 6.17
N VAL A 103 -4.91 4.19 6.39
CA VAL A 103 -5.95 3.66 7.28
C VAL A 103 -5.71 4.10 8.72
N MET A 104 -4.48 4.01 9.23
CA MET A 104 -4.14 4.43 10.58
C MET A 104 -4.34 5.94 10.77
N ALA A 105 -3.95 6.75 9.78
CA ALA A 105 -4.18 8.20 9.81
C ALA A 105 -5.66 8.54 9.93
N GLN A 106 -6.53 7.92 9.12
CA GLN A 106 -7.97 8.16 9.15
C GLN A 106 -8.66 7.56 10.39
N ALA A 107 -8.05 6.56 11.02
CA ALA A 107 -8.50 6.04 12.30
C ALA A 107 -8.07 6.91 13.51
N GLY A 108 -7.35 8.01 13.28
CA GLY A 108 -6.87 8.91 14.34
C GLY A 108 -5.69 8.36 15.14
N LEU A 109 -4.97 7.39 14.57
CA LEU A 109 -3.79 6.77 15.19
C LEU A 109 -2.50 7.47 14.76
N TYR A 110 -1.42 7.21 15.50
CA TYR A 110 -0.07 7.46 15.02
C TYR A 110 0.24 6.55 13.85
N VAL A 111 1.00 7.05 12.88
CA VAL A 111 1.36 6.33 11.66
C VAL A 111 2.81 5.88 11.67
N PRO A 112 3.17 4.79 10.96
CA PRO A 112 4.53 4.26 10.89
C PRO A 112 5.41 5.11 9.96
N ALA A 113 5.71 6.32 10.37
CA ALA A 113 6.50 7.29 9.62
C ALA A 113 7.15 8.31 10.57
N SER A 114 8.23 8.95 10.14
CA SER A 114 8.88 10.03 10.89
C SER A 114 8.13 11.36 10.77
N SER A 115 7.51 11.62 9.61
CA SER A 115 6.54 12.70 9.41
C SER A 115 5.48 12.29 8.40
N CYS A 116 4.27 12.82 8.55
CA CYS A 116 3.15 12.50 7.68
C CYS A 116 2.17 13.66 7.61
N GLU A 117 2.01 14.20 6.40
CA GLU A 117 0.93 15.07 6.01
C GLU A 117 0.13 14.36 4.93
N ILE A 118 -1.17 14.12 5.11
CA ILE A 118 -1.94 13.23 4.25
C ILE A 118 -3.40 13.67 4.14
N SER A 119 -3.91 13.74 2.89
CA SER A 119 -5.32 14.00 2.64
C SER A 119 -6.18 12.78 2.93
N LEU A 120 -7.38 13.04 3.40
CA LEU A 120 -8.41 12.01 3.51
C LEU A 120 -8.67 11.36 2.15
N VAL A 121 -9.10 10.11 2.17
CA VAL A 121 -9.60 9.37 1.01
C VAL A 121 -10.98 8.81 1.32
N ASP A 122 -11.81 8.70 0.30
CA ASP A 122 -13.14 8.09 0.40
C ASP A 122 -13.06 6.58 0.60
N CYS A 123 -12.09 5.94 -0.08
CA CYS A 123 -11.85 4.51 0.04
C CYS A 123 -10.39 4.16 -0.28
N VAL A 124 -9.90 3.09 0.34
CA VAL A 124 -8.65 2.43 -0.04
C VAL A 124 -8.98 1.13 -0.76
N TYR A 125 -8.75 1.09 -2.07
CA TYR A 125 -8.91 -0.11 -2.89
C TYR A 125 -7.59 -0.86 -2.97
N THR A 126 -7.65 -2.16 -2.82
CA THR A 126 -6.47 -3.01 -2.90
C THR A 126 -6.70 -4.18 -3.87
N HIS A 127 -5.69 -4.47 -4.68
CA HIS A 127 -5.64 -5.67 -5.49
C HIS A 127 -4.28 -6.34 -5.30
N PHE A 128 -4.28 -7.41 -4.49
CA PHE A 128 -3.09 -8.22 -4.18
C PHE A 128 -3.33 -9.65 -4.66
N PRO A 129 -2.29 -10.38 -5.12
CA PRO A 129 -2.43 -11.76 -5.50
C PRO A 129 -2.94 -12.58 -4.30
N LYS A 130 -3.92 -13.41 -4.55
CA LYS A 130 -4.37 -14.40 -3.56
C LYS A 130 -3.42 -15.60 -3.59
N GLU A 131 -3.15 -16.18 -2.41
CA GLU A 131 -2.40 -17.43 -2.31
C GLU A 131 -3.02 -18.49 -3.23
N GLU A 132 -2.17 -19.31 -3.87
CA GLU A 132 -2.55 -20.25 -4.91
C GLU A 132 -3.61 -21.23 -4.43
N GLN A 133 -4.86 -21.02 -4.82
CA GLN A 133 -5.81 -22.09 -4.89
C GLN A 133 -5.57 -22.82 -6.21
N VAL A 134 -5.32 -24.14 -6.11
CA VAL A 134 -5.14 -25.02 -7.27
C VAL A 134 -6.41 -24.96 -8.13
N GLY A 135 -6.39 -24.16 -9.19
CA GLY A 135 -7.49 -23.94 -10.10
C GLY A 135 -7.00 -23.54 -11.49
N ILE A 136 -7.79 -23.86 -12.49
CA ILE A 136 -7.46 -23.68 -13.92
C ILE A 136 -7.25 -22.18 -14.24
N ASP A 137 -6.18 -21.83 -14.94
CA ASP A 137 -5.75 -20.45 -15.29
C ASP A 137 -6.87 -19.56 -15.92
N ALA A 138 -7.76 -20.13 -16.73
CA ALA A 138 -8.89 -19.40 -17.32
C ALA A 138 -9.89 -18.86 -16.27
N SER A 139 -10.07 -19.55 -15.14
CA SER A 139 -10.94 -19.07 -14.05
C SER A 139 -10.30 -17.91 -13.28
N ARG A 140 -8.97 -17.88 -13.19
CA ARG A 140 -8.18 -16.85 -12.51
C ARG A 140 -8.25 -15.51 -13.25
N PHE A 141 -8.04 -15.49 -14.56
CA PHE A 141 -8.17 -14.28 -15.37
C PHE A 141 -9.58 -13.67 -15.27
N THR A 142 -10.61 -14.52 -15.39
CA THR A 142 -12.01 -14.06 -15.26
C THR A 142 -12.28 -13.45 -13.87
N THR A 143 -11.67 -13.98 -12.83
CA THR A 143 -11.80 -13.45 -11.46
C THR A 143 -11.10 -12.10 -11.33
N GLU A 144 -9.86 -11.97 -11.83
CA GLU A 144 -9.13 -10.69 -11.85
C GLU A 144 -9.93 -9.60 -12.59
N VAL A 145 -10.48 -9.91 -13.76
CA VAL A 145 -11.31 -8.96 -14.54
C VAL A 145 -12.56 -8.52 -13.76
N LYS A 146 -13.22 -9.44 -13.07
CA LYS A 146 -14.38 -9.09 -12.21
C LYS A 146 -13.99 -8.20 -11.04
N GLU A 147 -12.85 -8.46 -10.40
CA GLU A 147 -12.33 -7.65 -9.30
C GLU A 147 -11.99 -6.23 -9.79
N PHE A 148 -11.32 -6.09 -10.93
CA PHE A 148 -11.06 -4.78 -11.54
C PHE A 148 -12.34 -4.05 -11.94
N LYS A 149 -13.32 -4.77 -12.48
CA LYS A 149 -14.61 -4.17 -12.78
C LYS A 149 -15.27 -3.62 -11.51
N ALA A 150 -15.31 -4.39 -10.44
CA ALA A 150 -15.89 -3.95 -9.17
C ALA A 150 -15.18 -2.71 -8.60
N ILE A 151 -13.84 -2.64 -8.72
CA ILE A 151 -13.07 -1.45 -8.35
C ILE A 151 -13.45 -0.26 -9.25
N SER A 152 -13.46 -0.45 -10.57
CA SER A 152 -13.75 0.64 -11.53
C SER A 152 -15.18 1.18 -11.43
N ASP A 153 -16.11 0.38 -10.97
CA ASP A 153 -17.51 0.82 -10.79
C ASP A 153 -17.69 1.77 -9.58
N CYS A 154 -16.70 1.79 -8.65
CA CYS A 154 -16.81 2.53 -7.38
C CYS A 154 -15.69 3.56 -7.15
N ILE A 155 -14.55 3.43 -7.84
CA ILE A 155 -13.37 4.25 -7.61
C ILE A 155 -13.60 5.70 -8.05
N THR A 156 -13.10 6.65 -7.27
CA THR A 156 -13.18 8.09 -7.56
C THR A 156 -11.78 8.70 -7.63
N ASN A 157 -11.68 9.98 -7.99
CA ASN A 157 -10.44 10.73 -7.94
C ASN A 157 -9.96 11.04 -6.49
N HIS A 158 -10.80 10.75 -5.49
CA HIS A 158 -10.46 10.88 -4.07
C HIS A 158 -10.02 9.56 -3.44
N SER A 159 -10.09 8.46 -4.19
CA SER A 159 -9.69 7.14 -3.71
C SER A 159 -8.16 6.95 -3.70
N LEU A 160 -7.71 5.97 -2.93
CA LEU A 160 -6.34 5.43 -2.99
C LEU A 160 -6.38 4.01 -3.55
N LEU A 161 -5.64 3.75 -4.63
CA LEU A 161 -5.54 2.43 -5.26
C LEU A 161 -4.16 1.81 -5.05
N LEU A 162 -4.12 0.63 -4.48
CA LEU A 162 -2.90 -0.12 -4.19
C LEU A 162 -2.93 -1.47 -4.90
N MET A 163 -2.04 -1.64 -5.87
CA MET A 163 -1.94 -2.84 -6.68
C MET A 163 -0.58 -3.49 -6.50
N ASN A 164 -0.57 -4.79 -6.31
CA ASN A 164 0.67 -5.55 -6.21
C ASN A 164 0.58 -6.79 -7.09
N GLU A 165 1.53 -6.94 -8.04
CA GLU A 165 1.65 -8.09 -8.94
C GLU A 165 0.31 -8.49 -9.60
N SER A 166 -0.52 -7.50 -9.92
CA SER A 166 -1.82 -7.66 -10.56
C SER A 166 -1.64 -8.01 -12.05
N ILE A 167 -2.63 -8.73 -12.62
CA ILE A 167 -2.64 -9.11 -14.03
C ILE A 167 -1.48 -10.04 -14.38
N GLN A 168 -1.57 -11.28 -13.90
CA GLN A 168 -0.56 -12.32 -14.14
C GLN A 168 -1.14 -13.58 -14.80
N SER A 169 -2.44 -13.58 -15.09
CA SER A 169 -3.18 -14.79 -15.49
C SER A 169 -3.22 -15.04 -16.99
N THR A 170 -2.40 -14.34 -17.78
CA THR A 170 -2.30 -14.50 -19.24
C THR A 170 -0.86 -14.35 -19.74
N THR A 171 -0.66 -14.25 -21.04
CA THR A 171 0.71 -14.09 -21.61
C THR A 171 1.38 -12.79 -21.15
N PRO A 172 2.72 -12.75 -21.00
CA PRO A 172 3.42 -11.54 -20.54
C PRO A 172 3.14 -10.29 -21.39
N GLN A 173 2.92 -10.46 -22.70
CA GLN A 173 2.60 -9.35 -23.59
C GLN A 173 1.19 -8.82 -23.30
N GLU A 174 0.20 -9.69 -23.23
CA GLU A 174 -1.18 -9.31 -22.88
C GLU A 174 -1.28 -8.69 -21.49
N CYS A 175 -0.54 -9.24 -20.51
CA CYS A 175 -0.45 -8.63 -19.16
C CYS A 175 0.03 -7.19 -19.24
N THR A 176 1.07 -6.92 -20.03
CA THR A 176 1.62 -5.58 -20.20
C THR A 176 0.62 -4.63 -20.86
N ASP A 177 -0.06 -5.08 -21.91
CA ASP A 177 -1.04 -4.28 -22.67
C ASP A 177 -2.26 -3.94 -21.80
N ILE A 178 -2.78 -4.92 -21.05
CA ILE A 178 -3.92 -4.72 -20.13
C ILE A 178 -3.51 -3.77 -19.00
N ALA A 179 -2.35 -3.98 -18.39
CA ALA A 179 -1.85 -3.12 -17.32
C ALA A 179 -1.68 -1.67 -17.79
N ALA A 180 -1.15 -1.46 -19.00
CA ALA A 180 -1.01 -0.13 -19.58
C ALA A 180 -2.36 0.57 -19.79
N GLN A 181 -3.38 -0.16 -20.25
CA GLN A 181 -4.73 0.39 -20.43
C GLN A 181 -5.37 0.74 -19.09
N LEU A 182 -5.27 -0.13 -18.09
CA LEU A 182 -5.79 0.14 -16.73
C LEU A 182 -5.11 1.36 -16.11
N MET A 183 -3.79 1.47 -16.20
CA MET A 183 -3.06 2.64 -15.71
C MET A 183 -3.55 3.93 -16.38
N ARG A 184 -3.77 3.93 -17.70
CA ARG A 184 -4.33 5.08 -18.41
C ARG A 184 -5.70 5.47 -17.87
N ILE A 185 -6.58 4.49 -17.63
CA ILE A 185 -7.90 4.74 -17.06
C ILE A 185 -7.79 5.37 -15.67
N PHE A 186 -6.96 4.82 -14.79
CA PHE A 186 -6.76 5.36 -13.44
C PHE A 186 -6.11 6.76 -13.44
N CYS A 187 -5.20 7.03 -14.39
CA CYS A 187 -4.66 8.37 -14.57
C CYS A 187 -5.73 9.37 -15.09
N ILE A 188 -6.62 8.94 -15.99
CA ILE A 188 -7.74 9.79 -16.49
C ILE A 188 -8.73 10.08 -15.37
N ILE A 189 -9.08 9.10 -14.54
CA ILE A 189 -9.92 9.30 -13.34
C ILE A 189 -9.20 10.22 -12.35
N GLY A 190 -7.87 10.21 -12.35
CA GLY A 190 -7.04 10.99 -11.46
C GLY A 190 -6.92 10.35 -10.07
N VAL A 191 -7.08 9.03 -9.95
CA VAL A 191 -6.90 8.32 -8.68
C VAL A 191 -5.46 8.36 -8.22
N ARG A 192 -5.23 8.48 -6.91
CA ARG A 192 -3.90 8.32 -6.33
C ARG A 192 -3.61 6.83 -6.11
N GLY A 193 -2.37 6.41 -6.38
CA GLY A 193 -2.08 5.00 -6.17
C GLY A 193 -0.64 4.58 -6.38
N VAL A 194 -0.40 3.32 -6.05
CA VAL A 194 0.87 2.63 -6.30
C VAL A 194 0.58 1.28 -6.93
N PHE A 195 1.20 1.02 -8.06
CA PHE A 195 1.18 -0.28 -8.72
C PHE A 195 2.57 -0.90 -8.70
N ALA A 196 2.76 -1.90 -7.88
CA ALA A 196 3.99 -2.70 -7.86
C ALA A 196 3.87 -3.88 -8.83
N THR A 197 4.84 -4.00 -9.74
CA THR A 197 4.87 -5.06 -10.74
C THR A 197 6.29 -5.43 -11.14
N HIS A 198 6.47 -6.62 -11.70
CA HIS A 198 7.72 -7.04 -12.35
C HIS A 198 7.68 -6.86 -13.88
N LEU A 199 6.58 -6.36 -14.43
CA LEU A 199 6.44 -6.09 -15.87
C LEU A 199 7.31 -4.90 -16.28
N THR A 200 8.60 -5.15 -16.51
CA THR A 200 9.57 -4.11 -16.92
C THR A 200 9.23 -3.38 -18.22
N PRO A 201 8.55 -4.00 -19.24
CA PRO A 201 8.13 -3.26 -20.42
C PRO A 201 7.13 -2.15 -20.12
N LEU A 202 6.30 -2.31 -19.07
CA LEU A 202 5.33 -1.31 -18.65
C LEU A 202 6.00 0.00 -18.20
N ALA A 203 7.14 -0.09 -17.51
CA ALA A 203 7.91 1.09 -17.09
C ALA A 203 8.46 1.90 -18.28
N LYS A 204 8.76 1.23 -19.40
CA LYS A 204 9.23 1.90 -20.62
C LYS A 204 8.10 2.57 -21.40
N ALA A 205 6.88 2.10 -21.24
CA ALA A 205 5.69 2.65 -21.92
C ALA A 205 5.05 3.81 -21.13
N ALA A 206 5.39 3.96 -19.85
CA ALA A 206 4.90 5.01 -18.96
C ALA A 206 5.75 6.29 -18.99
N LEU A 207 6.91 6.26 -19.66
CA LEU A 207 7.78 7.39 -19.96
C LEU A 207 7.43 7.98 -21.33
#